data_899b44383e2106b44ca9ac5462388ca8
#
_entry.id   899b44383e2106b44ca9ac5462388ca8
#
_cell.length_a   1.000
_cell.length_b   1.000
_cell.length_c   1.000
_cell.angle_alpha   90.00
_cell.angle_beta   90.00
_cell.angle_gamma   90.00
#
_symmetry.space_group_name_H-M   'P 1'
#
loop_
_entity.id
_entity.type
_entity.pdbx_description
1 polymer ?
#
loop_
_entity_poly.entity_id
_entity_poly.type
_entity_poly.pdbx_seq_one_letter_code
_entity_poly.pdbx_strand_id
1 'polypeptide(L)'
;MLHEATPMAGGRCRALPDGTDNGTHALMGANHAALRFLADIGAREGWVEAEPEGLPVFDLADGSARRIAASPLAWRDPARRPPGLSASAFAALLRLALPIGDRPVAEMMAAHPVLYRALIEPLTVAALNTPGHEASSARLGVVLRRLGRPGAGAVLVAREGLGPDLISPALHRLQKAGVTTRFGARLRAMTEAEGRIIALHFGDDSIVLEARDQVVLALPPWEVGRLIPKLRVPERHAPILNLHFAHQTAGPVRFIGVLGGLTQWVLVRPSGVSVTVSAADAEVEEQAPDLAPRAWAEICAAAKAFGLPGEWPEAPPAMRAVKERRATPRHAVGMPPQPPRQIYRNLVLAGDWTWPRLPATIEAAVLSGEAAVKELPR
;
A
#
# COMPACT_ATOMS: atom_id res chain seq x y z
N MET A 1 -25.97 -0.56 6.28
CA MET A 1 -25.43 -1.85 6.80
C MET A 1 -24.12 -2.16 6.08
N LEU A 2 -23.14 -2.73 6.79
CA LEU A 2 -21.85 -3.16 6.23
C LEU A 2 -21.71 -4.69 6.44
N HIS A 3 -21.30 -5.41 5.38
CA HIS A 3 -21.02 -6.83 5.42
C HIS A 3 -19.56 -7.09 5.13
N GLU A 4 -18.87 -7.82 6.00
CA GLU A 4 -17.48 -8.21 5.87
C GLU A 4 -17.37 -9.74 5.80
N ALA A 5 -16.66 -10.25 4.80
CA ALA A 5 -16.56 -11.70 4.57
C ALA A 5 -15.73 -12.43 5.62
N THR A 6 -14.81 -11.73 6.27
CA THR A 6 -13.90 -12.27 7.29
C THR A 6 -14.39 -11.95 8.70
N PRO A 7 -13.86 -12.59 9.75
CA PRO A 7 -14.22 -12.26 11.13
C PRO A 7 -13.66 -10.91 11.61
N MET A 8 -12.83 -10.24 10.81
CA MET A 8 -12.16 -8.98 11.17
C MET A 8 -12.26 -7.97 10.03
N ALA A 9 -12.51 -6.70 10.37
CA ALA A 9 -12.54 -5.61 9.41
C ALA A 9 -11.14 -5.24 8.92
N GLY A 10 -11.08 -4.49 7.81
CA GLY A 10 -9.87 -3.83 7.30
C GLY A 10 -9.31 -4.42 6.01
N GLY A 11 -9.81 -5.57 5.55
CA GLY A 11 -9.34 -6.18 4.32
C GLY A 11 -7.82 -6.38 4.31
N ARG A 12 -7.11 -5.72 3.37
CA ARG A 12 -5.64 -5.76 3.31
C ARG A 12 -4.93 -4.85 4.33
N CYS A 13 -5.67 -3.96 5.00
CA CYS A 13 -5.15 -3.06 6.05
C CYS A 13 -5.56 -3.53 7.46
N ARG A 14 -5.83 -4.82 7.66
CA ARG A 14 -6.29 -5.35 8.96
C ARG A 14 -5.12 -5.63 9.90
N ALA A 15 -5.39 -5.62 11.21
CA ALA A 15 -4.58 -6.34 12.17
C ALA A 15 -4.92 -7.83 12.11
N LEU A 16 -3.95 -8.67 12.47
CA LEU A 16 -4.14 -10.12 12.68
C LEU A 16 -4.60 -10.38 14.11
N PRO A 17 -5.07 -11.60 14.45
CA PRO A 17 -5.62 -11.90 15.79
C PRO A 17 -4.64 -11.65 16.96
N ASP A 18 -3.34 -11.70 16.70
CA ASP A 18 -2.27 -11.40 17.66
C ASP A 18 -1.89 -9.92 17.75
N GLY A 19 -2.61 -9.05 17.05
CA GLY A 19 -2.34 -7.61 16.99
C GLY A 19 -1.31 -7.20 15.94
N THR A 20 -0.62 -8.14 15.30
CA THR A 20 0.33 -7.85 14.22
C THR A 20 -0.41 -7.32 12.99
N ASP A 21 0.17 -6.35 12.30
CA ASP A 21 -0.39 -5.84 11.04
C ASP A 21 -0.33 -6.90 9.92
N ASN A 22 -1.34 -6.94 9.05
CA ASN A 22 -1.29 -7.78 7.85
C ASN A 22 -0.15 -7.38 6.90
N GLY A 23 0.31 -6.15 7.00
CA GLY A 23 1.44 -5.60 6.27
C GLY A 23 1.75 -4.18 6.71
N THR A 24 2.96 -3.73 6.43
CA THR A 24 3.33 -2.34 6.67
C THR A 24 2.68 -1.43 5.63
N HIS A 25 1.88 -0.49 6.06
CA HIS A 25 1.31 0.55 5.22
C HIS A 25 1.87 1.90 5.63
N ALA A 26 2.52 2.58 4.69
CA ALA A 26 2.94 3.95 4.83
C ALA A 26 2.02 4.87 4.01
N LEU A 27 1.72 6.04 4.54
CA LEU A 27 1.09 7.13 3.81
C LEU A 27 2.14 8.18 3.48
N MET A 28 1.96 8.82 2.35
CA MET A 28 2.73 10.00 1.98
C MET A 28 1.94 11.27 2.30
N GLY A 29 2.62 12.39 2.56
CA GLY A 29 1.96 13.69 2.69
C GLY A 29 1.09 14.05 1.48
N ALA A 30 1.36 13.44 0.32
CA ALA A 30 0.55 13.51 -0.91
C ALA A 30 -0.79 12.78 -0.84
N ASN A 31 -1.03 11.94 0.18
CA ASN A 31 -2.25 11.13 0.31
C ASN A 31 -3.36 11.90 1.03
N HIS A 32 -3.82 12.99 0.40
CA HIS A 32 -4.73 13.94 1.04
C HIS A 32 -6.09 13.34 1.42
N ALA A 33 -6.65 12.43 0.62
CA ALA A 33 -7.92 11.79 0.94
C ALA A 33 -7.79 10.83 2.13
N ALA A 34 -6.72 10.03 2.15
CA ALA A 34 -6.42 9.15 3.28
C ALA A 34 -6.21 9.96 4.57
N LEU A 35 -5.44 11.06 4.51
CA LEU A 35 -5.19 11.92 5.67
C LEU A 35 -6.46 12.61 6.18
N ARG A 36 -7.36 13.05 5.27
CA ARG A 36 -8.69 13.56 5.67
C ARG A 36 -9.52 12.46 6.32
N PHE A 37 -9.56 11.27 5.72
CA PHE A 37 -10.28 10.13 6.28
C PHE A 37 -9.79 9.79 7.70
N LEU A 38 -8.48 9.80 7.95
CA LEU A 38 -7.92 9.61 9.29
C LEU A 38 -8.41 10.69 10.27
N ALA A 39 -8.49 11.95 9.82
CA ALA A 39 -9.04 13.03 10.65
C ALA A 39 -10.53 12.84 10.94
N ASP A 40 -11.31 12.44 9.94
CA ASP A 40 -12.77 12.23 10.06
C ASP A 40 -13.12 11.08 11.00
N ILE A 41 -12.28 10.06 11.10
CA ILE A 41 -12.46 8.95 12.04
C ILE A 41 -11.76 9.19 13.39
N GLY A 42 -11.07 10.33 13.58
CA GLY A 42 -10.35 10.66 14.81
C GLY A 42 -9.03 9.91 15.01
N ALA A 43 -8.43 9.38 13.93
CA ALA A 43 -7.21 8.57 13.97
C ALA A 43 -5.94 9.30 13.52
N ARG A 44 -6.02 10.60 13.14
CA ARG A 44 -4.90 11.32 12.54
C ARG A 44 -3.65 11.38 13.43
N GLU A 45 -3.83 11.50 14.73
CA GLU A 45 -2.72 11.59 15.71
C GLU A 45 -1.97 10.27 15.91
N GLY A 46 -2.60 9.12 15.58
CA GLY A 46 -1.98 7.81 15.58
C GLY A 46 -0.97 7.61 14.43
N TRP A 47 -0.99 8.50 13.42
CA TRP A 47 -0.07 8.43 12.28
C TRP A 47 1.04 9.47 12.41
N VAL A 48 2.27 8.98 12.58
CA VAL A 48 3.45 9.81 12.84
C VAL A 48 4.36 9.88 11.62
N GLU A 49 4.98 11.04 11.42
CA GLU A 49 6.07 11.17 10.45
C GLU A 49 7.33 10.55 11.04
N ALA A 50 7.72 9.38 10.49
CA ALA A 50 8.81 8.59 11.04
C ALA A 50 10.20 9.21 10.78
N GLU A 51 10.36 9.92 9.65
CA GLU A 51 11.66 10.40 9.17
C GLU A 51 11.58 11.86 8.65
N PRO A 52 11.34 12.85 9.53
CA PRO A 52 11.15 14.24 9.11
C PRO A 52 12.41 14.88 8.47
N GLU A 53 13.59 14.37 8.81
CA GLU A 53 14.87 14.85 8.27
C GLU A 53 15.21 14.28 6.88
N GLY A 54 14.40 13.36 6.37
CA GLY A 54 14.62 12.65 5.12
C GLY A 54 14.71 11.14 5.32
N LEU A 55 14.38 10.39 4.29
CA LEU A 55 14.30 8.94 4.32
C LEU A 55 15.70 8.33 4.48
N PRO A 56 15.98 7.58 5.55
CA PRO A 56 17.21 6.82 5.71
C PRO A 56 17.19 5.65 4.73
N VAL A 57 18.28 5.48 3.99
CA VAL A 57 18.48 4.39 3.03
C VAL A 57 19.84 3.77 3.28
N PHE A 58 19.87 2.47 3.52
CA PHE A 58 21.07 1.66 3.67
C PHE A 58 21.29 0.80 2.43
N ASP A 59 22.45 0.91 1.83
CA ASP A 59 22.83 0.10 0.66
C ASP A 59 23.78 -1.03 1.10
N LEU A 60 23.28 -2.26 0.99
CA LEU A 60 24.04 -3.47 1.36
C LEU A 60 25.24 -3.72 0.45
N ALA A 61 25.24 -3.21 -0.80
CA ALA A 61 26.31 -3.48 -1.75
C ALA A 61 27.62 -2.76 -1.38
N ASP A 62 27.54 -1.57 -0.78
CA ASP A 62 28.70 -0.77 -0.41
C ASP A 62 28.74 -0.36 1.07
N GLY A 63 27.73 -0.78 1.85
CA GLY A 63 27.58 -0.44 3.25
C GLY A 63 27.25 1.03 3.51
N SER A 64 26.85 1.81 2.49
CA SER A 64 26.58 3.23 2.65
C SER A 64 25.23 3.49 3.32
N ALA A 65 25.23 4.40 4.30
CA ALA A 65 24.03 4.90 4.96
C ALA A 65 23.82 6.38 4.57
N ARG A 66 22.64 6.69 4.04
CA ARG A 66 22.31 8.03 3.52
C ARG A 66 20.92 8.46 3.99
N ARG A 67 20.69 9.78 4.05
CA ARG A 67 19.35 10.34 4.21
C ARG A 67 18.97 11.08 2.93
N ILE A 68 17.99 10.57 2.20
CA ILE A 68 17.49 11.18 0.99
C ILE A 68 16.33 12.12 1.34
N ALA A 69 16.48 13.40 1.01
CA ALA A 69 15.43 14.36 1.26
C ALA A 69 14.16 14.04 0.45
N ALA A 70 13.01 14.15 1.09
CA ALA A 70 11.71 13.94 0.45
C ALA A 70 11.38 15.04 -0.60
N SER A 71 11.97 16.25 -0.45
CA SER A 71 11.76 17.37 -1.37
C SER A 71 12.88 17.48 -2.40
N PRO A 72 12.58 17.50 -3.71
CA PRO A 72 13.58 17.73 -4.76
C PRO A 72 14.34 19.07 -4.59
N LEU A 73 13.77 20.06 -3.94
CA LEU A 73 14.45 21.34 -3.67
C LEU A 73 15.63 21.17 -2.70
N ALA A 74 15.55 20.22 -1.79
CA ALA A 74 16.64 19.91 -0.85
C ALA A 74 17.78 19.09 -1.50
N TRP A 75 17.62 18.58 -2.72
CA TRP A 75 18.68 17.86 -3.44
C TRP A 75 19.79 18.76 -3.97
N ARG A 76 19.67 20.08 -3.78
CA ARG A 76 20.79 21.01 -3.97
C ARG A 76 21.93 20.71 -2.99
N ASP A 77 21.58 20.23 -1.80
CA ASP A 77 22.53 19.71 -0.82
C ASP A 77 23.01 18.31 -1.25
N PRO A 78 24.33 18.12 -1.53
CA PRO A 78 24.87 16.82 -1.93
C PRO A 78 24.66 15.71 -0.90
N ALA A 79 24.61 16.04 0.40
CA ALA A 79 24.41 15.07 1.49
C ALA A 79 22.98 14.52 1.52
N ARG A 80 22.02 15.22 0.93
CA ARG A 80 20.59 14.88 0.93
C ARG A 80 20.08 14.43 -0.44
N ARG A 81 20.98 14.39 -1.40
CA ARG A 81 20.71 14.05 -2.81
C ARG A 81 20.74 12.55 -3.02
N PRO A 82 19.84 11.97 -3.84
CA PRO A 82 19.98 10.58 -4.24
C PRO A 82 21.24 10.36 -5.10
N PRO A 83 21.91 9.22 -4.95
CA PRO A 83 23.05 8.86 -5.81
C PRO A 83 22.71 8.90 -7.30
N GLY A 84 23.67 9.31 -8.12
CA GLY A 84 23.50 9.36 -9.58
C GLY A 84 22.64 10.51 -10.11
N LEU A 85 22.20 11.44 -9.25
CA LEU A 85 21.43 12.61 -9.68
C LEU A 85 22.34 13.63 -10.37
N SER A 86 22.31 13.67 -11.69
CA SER A 86 22.88 14.69 -12.56
C SER A 86 21.77 15.56 -13.16
N ALA A 87 22.13 16.62 -13.88
CA ALA A 87 21.14 17.45 -14.59
C ALA A 87 20.34 16.63 -15.62
N SER A 88 21.01 15.73 -16.37
CA SER A 88 20.35 14.83 -17.32
C SER A 88 19.45 13.80 -16.64
N ALA A 89 19.89 13.25 -15.49
CA ALA A 89 19.10 12.32 -14.70
C ALA A 89 17.87 13.01 -14.09
N PHE A 90 18.00 14.27 -13.67
CA PHE A 90 16.86 15.06 -13.20
C PHE A 90 15.87 15.36 -14.33
N ALA A 91 16.36 15.69 -15.54
CA ALA A 91 15.52 15.86 -16.73
C ALA A 91 14.75 14.56 -17.09
N ALA A 92 15.42 13.38 -16.97
CA ALA A 92 14.76 12.08 -17.16
C ALA A 92 13.67 11.83 -16.11
N LEU A 93 13.92 12.19 -14.86
CA LEU A 93 12.91 12.12 -13.78
C LEU A 93 11.71 13.04 -14.07
N LEU A 94 11.93 14.25 -14.53
CA LEU A 94 10.85 15.16 -14.94
C LEU A 94 10.07 14.59 -16.13
N ARG A 95 10.77 14.00 -17.11
CA ARG A 95 10.14 13.34 -18.26
C ARG A 95 9.28 12.15 -17.82
N LEU A 96 9.75 11.36 -16.86
CA LEU A 96 8.99 10.26 -16.28
C LEU A 96 7.71 10.75 -15.58
N ALA A 97 7.71 11.96 -15.02
CA ALA A 97 6.53 12.57 -14.45
C ALA A 97 5.52 13.10 -15.49
N LEU A 98 5.88 13.25 -16.76
CA LEU A 98 4.98 13.73 -17.80
C LEU A 98 4.07 12.60 -18.32
N PRO A 99 2.84 12.91 -18.79
CA PRO A 99 1.91 11.93 -19.35
C PRO A 99 2.27 11.57 -20.81
N ILE A 100 3.48 11.07 -21.06
CA ILE A 100 4.02 10.80 -22.40
C ILE A 100 4.06 9.29 -22.63
N GLY A 101 2.96 8.73 -23.11
CA GLY A 101 2.86 7.30 -23.39
C GLY A 101 2.95 6.44 -22.13
N ASP A 102 3.03 5.13 -22.32
CA ASP A 102 3.22 4.16 -21.24
C ASP A 102 4.28 3.13 -21.66
N ARG A 103 5.37 3.06 -20.93
CA ARG A 103 6.52 2.17 -21.15
C ARG A 103 7.02 1.63 -19.81
N PRO A 104 7.79 0.54 -19.80
CA PRO A 104 8.47 0.11 -18.59
C PRO A 104 9.35 1.22 -17.98
N VAL A 105 9.24 1.41 -16.65
CA VAL A 105 10.01 2.42 -15.93
C VAL A 105 11.51 2.22 -16.13
N ALA A 106 11.99 0.97 -16.13
CA ALA A 106 13.40 0.64 -16.35
C ALA A 106 13.92 1.13 -17.72
N GLU A 107 13.10 1.04 -18.78
CA GLU A 107 13.47 1.57 -20.09
C GLU A 107 13.58 3.09 -20.10
N MET A 108 12.65 3.76 -19.41
CA MET A 108 12.67 5.23 -19.30
C MET A 108 13.91 5.76 -18.57
N MET A 109 14.51 4.95 -17.69
CA MET A 109 15.64 5.28 -16.85
C MET A 109 16.95 4.59 -17.28
N ALA A 110 16.97 3.88 -18.41
CA ALA A 110 18.11 3.06 -18.85
C ALA A 110 19.45 3.83 -18.96
N ALA A 111 19.40 5.12 -19.32
CA ALA A 111 20.59 5.99 -19.38
C ALA A 111 21.10 6.44 -18.00
N HIS A 112 20.38 6.16 -16.91
CA HIS A 112 20.69 6.64 -15.55
C HIS A 112 20.63 5.50 -14.52
N PRO A 113 21.44 4.43 -14.67
CA PRO A 113 21.31 3.20 -13.87
C PRO A 113 21.57 3.42 -12.38
N VAL A 114 22.44 4.35 -12.00
CA VAL A 114 22.74 4.65 -10.59
C VAL A 114 21.52 5.29 -9.91
N LEU A 115 20.91 6.32 -10.53
CA LEU A 115 19.70 6.94 -9.98
C LEU A 115 18.53 5.96 -10.00
N TYR A 116 18.41 5.14 -11.05
CA TYR A 116 17.39 4.11 -11.14
C TYR A 116 17.47 3.15 -9.94
N ARG A 117 18.64 2.54 -9.70
CA ARG A 117 18.86 1.61 -8.60
C ARG A 117 18.65 2.25 -7.22
N ALA A 118 19.15 3.49 -7.04
CA ALA A 118 19.18 4.13 -5.72
C ALA A 118 17.83 4.78 -5.32
N LEU A 119 16.97 5.14 -6.26
CA LEU A 119 15.72 5.87 -5.99
C LEU A 119 14.53 5.34 -6.78
N ILE A 120 14.66 5.21 -8.11
CA ILE A 120 13.48 5.03 -8.96
C ILE A 120 12.93 3.62 -8.86
N GLU A 121 13.77 2.58 -8.86
CA GLU A 121 13.34 1.19 -8.67
C GLU A 121 12.71 0.95 -7.30
N PRO A 122 13.33 1.34 -6.16
CA PRO A 122 12.70 1.22 -4.85
C PRO A 122 11.36 1.96 -4.75
N LEU A 123 11.28 3.18 -5.29
CA LEU A 123 10.03 3.94 -5.32
C LEU A 123 8.97 3.27 -6.20
N THR A 124 9.37 2.73 -7.36
CA THR A 124 8.48 2.03 -8.28
C THR A 124 7.89 0.79 -7.62
N VAL A 125 8.75 -0.03 -7.04
CA VAL A 125 8.35 -1.27 -6.35
C VAL A 125 7.47 -0.96 -5.14
N ALA A 126 7.82 0.06 -4.33
CA ALA A 126 7.01 0.45 -3.17
C ALA A 126 5.63 1.01 -3.57
N ALA A 127 5.58 1.84 -4.61
CA ALA A 127 4.34 2.52 -5.01
C ALA A 127 3.42 1.66 -5.90
N LEU A 128 4.01 0.85 -6.80
CA LEU A 128 3.27 0.08 -7.80
C LEU A 128 3.21 -1.42 -7.50
N ASN A 129 3.97 -1.88 -6.52
CA ASN A 129 4.15 -3.31 -6.23
C ASN A 129 4.45 -4.12 -7.51
N THR A 130 5.29 -3.56 -8.38
CA THR A 130 5.60 -4.12 -9.70
C THR A 130 7.04 -3.77 -10.03
N PRO A 131 7.88 -4.74 -10.48
CA PRO A 131 9.26 -4.47 -10.85
C PRO A 131 9.36 -3.47 -12.01
N GLY A 132 10.38 -2.63 -12.04
CA GLY A 132 10.50 -1.54 -13.00
C GLY A 132 10.55 -1.97 -14.47
N HIS A 133 10.95 -3.20 -14.75
CA HIS A 133 10.97 -3.74 -16.12
C HIS A 133 9.55 -4.11 -16.64
N GLU A 134 8.55 -4.19 -15.77
CA GLU A 134 7.13 -4.35 -16.12
C GLU A 134 6.31 -3.10 -15.79
N ALA A 135 6.72 -2.33 -14.80
CA ALA A 135 5.95 -1.25 -14.20
C ALA A 135 5.61 -0.13 -15.18
N SER A 136 4.37 0.31 -15.16
CA SER A 136 3.84 1.41 -15.98
C SER A 136 4.45 2.75 -15.59
N SER A 137 5.19 3.37 -16.51
CA SER A 137 5.72 4.74 -16.36
C SER A 137 4.62 5.78 -16.22
N ALA A 138 3.49 5.59 -16.90
CA ALA A 138 2.35 6.49 -16.80
C ALA A 138 1.77 6.53 -15.37
N ARG A 139 1.70 5.36 -14.69
CA ARG A 139 1.23 5.28 -13.30
C ARG A 139 2.25 5.84 -12.31
N LEU A 140 3.52 5.51 -12.47
CA LEU A 140 4.57 6.10 -11.64
C LEU A 140 4.62 7.62 -11.83
N GLY A 141 4.43 8.12 -13.04
CA GLY A 141 4.36 9.55 -13.33
C GLY A 141 3.25 10.28 -12.56
N VAL A 142 2.11 9.63 -12.31
CA VAL A 142 1.06 10.21 -11.44
C VAL A 142 1.55 10.34 -10.01
N VAL A 143 2.25 9.32 -9.48
CA VAL A 143 2.84 9.35 -8.14
C VAL A 143 3.88 10.48 -8.03
N LEU A 144 4.81 10.56 -8.98
CA LEU A 144 5.86 11.58 -9.01
C LEU A 144 5.30 13.01 -9.04
N ARG A 145 4.27 13.27 -9.86
CA ARG A 145 3.61 14.60 -9.90
C ARG A 145 2.99 14.97 -8.56
N ARG A 146 2.46 14.01 -7.81
CA ARG A 146 1.91 14.25 -6.47
C ARG A 146 3.01 14.52 -5.46
N LEU A 147 4.10 13.79 -5.53
CA LEU A 147 5.26 13.94 -4.64
C LEU A 147 6.04 15.25 -4.86
N GLY A 148 5.94 15.86 -6.04
CA GLY A 148 6.60 17.13 -6.35
C GLY A 148 6.07 18.35 -5.60
N ARG A 149 5.04 18.24 -4.77
CA ARG A 149 4.47 19.33 -3.97
C ARG A 149 5.15 19.46 -2.61
N PRO A 150 5.22 20.66 -2.03
CA PRO A 150 5.75 20.84 -0.67
C PRO A 150 5.02 19.95 0.35
N GLY A 151 5.78 19.30 1.23
CA GLY A 151 5.25 18.39 2.26
C GLY A 151 4.73 17.04 1.76
N ALA A 152 4.61 16.87 0.44
CA ALA A 152 4.04 15.66 -0.16
C ALA A 152 4.88 14.40 0.06
N GLY A 153 6.18 14.55 0.25
CA GLY A 153 7.11 13.44 0.46
C GLY A 153 7.25 12.98 1.91
N ALA A 154 6.57 13.61 2.86
CA ALA A 154 6.55 13.16 4.26
C ALA A 154 6.02 11.71 4.34
N VAL A 155 6.74 10.83 5.04
CA VAL A 155 6.35 9.42 5.22
C VAL A 155 5.70 9.26 6.57
N LEU A 156 4.41 8.92 6.57
CA LEU A 156 3.64 8.70 7.79
C LEU A 156 3.34 7.21 7.94
N VAL A 157 3.53 6.69 9.15
CA VAL A 157 3.23 5.31 9.51
C VAL A 157 2.37 5.27 10.77
N ALA A 158 1.56 4.23 10.91
CA ALA A 158 0.79 3.98 12.12
C ALA A 158 1.75 3.76 13.31
N ARG A 159 1.52 4.46 14.42
CA ARG A 159 2.39 4.40 15.61
C ARG A 159 2.31 3.05 16.30
N GLU A 160 1.11 2.59 16.58
CA GLU A 160 0.85 1.33 17.27
C GLU A 160 0.54 0.19 16.31
N GLY A 161 -0.14 0.49 15.21
CA GLY A 161 -0.50 -0.47 14.17
C GLY A 161 -1.81 -0.12 13.47
N LEU A 162 -2.13 -0.85 12.42
CA LEU A 162 -3.32 -0.61 11.62
C LEU A 162 -4.63 -0.86 12.40
N GLY A 163 -4.60 -1.81 13.34
CA GLY A 163 -5.74 -2.07 14.21
C GLY A 163 -6.15 -0.83 14.99
N PRO A 164 -5.32 -0.36 15.96
CA PRO A 164 -5.62 0.79 16.79
C PRO A 164 -5.66 2.13 16.03
N ASP A 165 -4.78 2.32 15.03
CA ASP A 165 -4.60 3.63 14.39
C ASP A 165 -5.41 3.81 13.09
N LEU A 166 -6.20 2.81 12.66
CA LEU A 166 -7.03 2.90 11.47
C LEU A 166 -8.38 2.18 11.64
N ILE A 167 -8.36 0.88 11.92
CA ILE A 167 -9.56 0.04 11.80
C ILE A 167 -10.50 0.24 12.97
N SER A 168 -10.00 0.23 14.21
CA SER A 168 -10.84 0.41 15.42
C SER A 168 -11.52 1.79 15.44
N PRO A 169 -10.83 2.91 15.13
CA PRO A 169 -11.47 4.22 15.01
C PRO A 169 -12.54 4.27 13.91
N ALA A 170 -12.30 3.62 12.74
CA ALA A 170 -13.26 3.56 11.66
C ALA A 170 -14.53 2.80 12.07
N LEU A 171 -14.38 1.63 12.70
CA LEU A 171 -15.52 0.86 13.22
C LEU A 171 -16.30 1.63 14.28
N HIS A 172 -15.61 2.30 15.19
CA HIS A 172 -16.25 3.15 16.18
C HIS A 172 -17.05 4.31 15.56
N ARG A 173 -16.49 4.93 14.50
CA ARG A 173 -17.19 5.98 13.74
C ARG A 173 -18.46 5.45 13.08
N LEU A 174 -18.41 4.25 12.48
CA LEU A 174 -19.57 3.58 11.89
C LEU A 174 -20.64 3.26 12.94
N GLN A 175 -20.22 2.71 14.07
CA GLN A 175 -21.12 2.41 15.19
C GLN A 175 -21.85 3.66 15.71
N LYS A 176 -21.11 4.76 15.90
CA LYS A 176 -21.70 6.07 16.28
C LYS A 176 -22.69 6.60 15.25
N ALA A 177 -22.49 6.27 13.98
CA ALA A 177 -23.42 6.61 12.90
C ALA A 177 -24.60 5.64 12.76
N GLY A 178 -24.77 4.68 13.68
CA GLY A 178 -25.86 3.70 13.65
C GLY A 178 -25.71 2.62 12.57
N VAL A 179 -24.50 2.44 11.99
CA VAL A 179 -24.28 1.44 10.96
C VAL A 179 -24.11 0.06 11.60
N THR A 180 -24.97 -0.88 11.23
CA THR A 180 -24.82 -2.29 11.60
C THR A 180 -23.72 -2.92 10.75
N THR A 181 -22.75 -3.57 11.41
CA THR A 181 -21.68 -4.32 10.76
C THR A 181 -21.88 -5.81 11.02
N ARG A 182 -21.83 -6.63 9.95
CA ARG A 182 -21.91 -8.10 10.03
C ARG A 182 -20.60 -8.69 9.53
N PHE A 183 -19.90 -9.41 10.39
CA PHE A 183 -18.68 -10.16 10.08
C PHE A 183 -19.00 -11.61 9.69
N GLY A 184 -18.09 -12.28 8.99
CA GLY A 184 -18.29 -13.62 8.46
C GLY A 184 -19.36 -13.70 7.35
N ALA A 185 -19.82 -12.55 6.86
CA ALA A 185 -20.91 -12.42 5.91
C ALA A 185 -20.35 -12.29 4.46
N ARG A 186 -19.95 -13.43 3.88
CA ARG A 186 -19.43 -13.46 2.51
C ARG A 186 -20.54 -13.47 1.48
N LEU A 187 -20.59 -12.44 0.63
CA LEU A 187 -21.50 -12.39 -0.51
C LEU A 187 -21.20 -13.50 -1.51
N ARG A 188 -22.14 -14.41 -1.69
CA ARG A 188 -21.99 -15.59 -2.56
C ARG A 188 -22.54 -15.37 -3.96
N ALA A 189 -23.71 -14.71 -4.05
CA ALA A 189 -24.40 -14.42 -5.30
C ALA A 189 -25.26 -13.17 -5.17
N MET A 190 -25.76 -12.69 -6.30
CA MET A 190 -26.72 -11.60 -6.41
C MET A 190 -27.80 -12.01 -7.42
N THR A 191 -29.05 -11.63 -7.15
CA THR A 191 -30.13 -11.75 -8.13
C THR A 191 -30.36 -10.41 -8.82
N GLU A 192 -30.30 -10.41 -10.13
CA GLU A 192 -30.54 -9.25 -10.98
C GLU A 192 -31.88 -9.39 -11.67
N ALA A 193 -32.63 -8.31 -11.77
CA ALA A 193 -33.81 -8.18 -12.60
C ALA A 193 -33.89 -6.77 -13.19
N GLU A 194 -34.15 -6.65 -14.47
CA GLU A 194 -34.36 -5.39 -15.20
C GLU A 194 -33.24 -4.35 -15.00
N GLY A 195 -31.97 -4.80 -14.94
CA GLY A 195 -30.82 -3.93 -14.75
C GLY A 195 -30.63 -3.42 -13.31
N ARG A 196 -31.27 -4.08 -12.34
CA ARG A 196 -31.19 -3.77 -10.92
C ARG A 196 -30.89 -5.03 -10.11
N ILE A 197 -30.10 -4.91 -9.06
CA ILE A 197 -29.94 -5.99 -8.07
C ILE A 197 -31.13 -5.95 -7.11
N ILE A 198 -31.83 -7.09 -7.01
CA ILE A 198 -33.03 -7.24 -6.19
C ILE A 198 -32.81 -8.13 -4.95
N ALA A 199 -31.73 -8.92 -4.91
CA ALA A 199 -31.37 -9.69 -3.73
C ALA A 199 -29.86 -9.92 -3.63
N LEU A 200 -29.36 -10.02 -2.38
CA LEU A 200 -27.99 -10.38 -2.03
C LEU A 200 -27.99 -11.68 -1.23
N HIS A 201 -27.15 -12.66 -1.61
CA HIS A 201 -27.11 -13.99 -0.99
C HIS A 201 -25.79 -14.22 -0.25
N PHE A 202 -25.87 -14.52 1.04
CA PHE A 202 -24.75 -14.70 1.99
C PHE A 202 -24.67 -16.14 2.51
N GLY A 203 -24.74 -17.14 1.64
CA GLY A 203 -24.93 -18.54 2.03
C GLY A 203 -26.41 -18.86 2.17
N ASP A 204 -26.84 -19.30 3.35
CA ASP A 204 -28.25 -19.60 3.64
C ASP A 204 -29.09 -18.32 3.89
N ASP A 205 -28.44 -17.21 4.23
CA ASP A 205 -29.08 -15.92 4.41
C ASP A 205 -29.23 -15.16 3.09
N SER A 206 -30.38 -14.51 2.89
CA SER A 206 -30.62 -13.63 1.74
C SER A 206 -31.26 -12.32 2.20
N ILE A 207 -30.85 -11.23 1.57
CA ILE A 207 -31.43 -9.90 1.77
C ILE A 207 -32.13 -9.52 0.48
N VAL A 208 -33.44 -9.39 0.54
CA VAL A 208 -34.25 -8.81 -0.55
C VAL A 208 -34.11 -7.29 -0.47
N LEU A 209 -33.79 -6.66 -1.59
CA LEU A 209 -33.58 -5.22 -1.67
C LEU A 209 -34.88 -4.51 -2.06
N GLU A 210 -35.18 -3.44 -1.35
CA GLU A 210 -36.28 -2.54 -1.66
C GLU A 210 -35.92 -1.59 -2.83
N ALA A 211 -36.92 -0.88 -3.35
CA ALA A 211 -36.76 0.00 -4.48
C ALA A 211 -35.70 1.11 -4.27
N ARG A 212 -35.50 1.56 -3.03
CA ARG A 212 -34.54 2.62 -2.67
C ARG A 212 -33.18 2.10 -2.23
N ASP A 213 -33.03 0.79 -2.05
CA ASP A 213 -31.78 0.21 -1.57
C ASP A 213 -30.67 0.32 -2.63
N GLN A 214 -29.52 0.71 -2.16
CA GLN A 214 -28.31 0.89 -2.96
C GLN A 214 -27.21 -0.07 -2.47
N VAL A 215 -26.41 -0.58 -3.39
CA VAL A 215 -25.34 -1.52 -3.11
C VAL A 215 -23.98 -0.92 -3.53
N VAL A 216 -23.03 -0.95 -2.61
CA VAL A 216 -21.62 -0.64 -2.89
C VAL A 216 -20.83 -1.93 -2.75
N LEU A 217 -20.25 -2.42 -3.85
CA LEU A 217 -19.31 -3.55 -3.82
C LEU A 217 -17.88 -3.02 -3.63
N ALA A 218 -17.42 -3.04 -2.38
CA ALA A 218 -16.06 -2.69 -2.00
C ALA A 218 -15.18 -3.95 -1.88
N LEU A 219 -15.20 -4.79 -2.90
CA LEU A 219 -14.57 -6.11 -2.93
C LEU A 219 -13.29 -6.09 -3.79
N PRO A 220 -12.36 -7.03 -3.56
CA PRO A 220 -11.20 -7.20 -4.42
C PRO A 220 -11.63 -7.65 -5.84
N PRO A 221 -10.79 -7.39 -6.88
CA PRO A 221 -11.19 -7.61 -8.27
C PRO A 221 -11.63 -9.04 -8.58
N TRP A 222 -10.98 -10.05 -8.02
CA TRP A 222 -11.35 -11.46 -8.26
C TRP A 222 -12.73 -11.84 -7.67
N GLU A 223 -13.15 -11.22 -6.56
CA GLU A 223 -14.49 -11.45 -6.01
C GLU A 223 -15.55 -10.75 -6.86
N VAL A 224 -15.25 -9.53 -7.34
CA VAL A 224 -16.15 -8.84 -8.27
C VAL A 224 -16.29 -9.61 -9.57
N GLY A 225 -15.18 -10.10 -10.16
CA GLY A 225 -15.20 -10.94 -11.37
C GLY A 225 -15.98 -12.25 -11.18
N ARG A 226 -15.93 -12.85 -9.97
CA ARG A 226 -16.73 -14.03 -9.63
C ARG A 226 -18.24 -13.72 -9.59
N LEU A 227 -18.60 -12.57 -9.02
CA LEU A 227 -20.01 -12.13 -8.90
C LEU A 227 -20.58 -11.59 -10.20
N ILE A 228 -19.73 -10.98 -11.02
CA ILE A 228 -20.12 -10.33 -12.29
C ILE A 228 -19.16 -10.81 -13.40
N PRO A 229 -19.32 -12.04 -13.93
CA PRO A 229 -18.35 -12.65 -14.86
C PRO A 229 -18.15 -11.89 -16.17
N LYS A 230 -19.10 -11.03 -16.56
CA LYS A 230 -19.00 -10.20 -17.77
C LYS A 230 -18.12 -8.97 -17.59
N LEU A 231 -17.77 -8.63 -16.34
CA LEU A 231 -16.97 -7.47 -16.03
C LEU A 231 -15.48 -7.80 -16.17
N ARG A 232 -14.75 -7.01 -16.94
CA ARG A 232 -13.29 -7.11 -16.98
C ARG A 232 -12.68 -6.56 -15.70
N VAL A 233 -11.93 -7.39 -15.02
CA VAL A 233 -11.21 -7.05 -13.78
C VAL A 233 -9.71 -7.35 -13.93
N PRO A 234 -8.83 -6.74 -13.14
CA PRO A 234 -7.42 -7.13 -13.11
C PRO A 234 -7.26 -8.61 -12.75
N GLU A 235 -6.56 -9.36 -13.60
CA GLU A 235 -6.31 -10.80 -13.42
C GLU A 235 -4.95 -11.08 -12.80
N ARG A 236 -3.92 -10.29 -13.18
CA ARG A 236 -2.56 -10.43 -12.66
C ARG A 236 -2.43 -9.64 -11.36
N HIS A 237 -1.91 -10.30 -10.33
CA HIS A 237 -1.65 -9.72 -9.02
C HIS A 237 -0.16 -9.81 -8.67
N ALA A 238 0.29 -8.89 -7.85
CA ALA A 238 1.63 -8.89 -7.29
C ALA A 238 1.57 -9.22 -5.80
N PRO A 239 2.41 -10.14 -5.31
CA PRO A 239 2.49 -10.47 -3.91
C PRO A 239 3.28 -9.44 -3.11
N ILE A 240 3.03 -9.42 -1.79
CA ILE A 240 3.85 -8.75 -0.78
C ILE A 240 4.15 -9.76 0.32
N LEU A 241 5.42 -9.81 0.71
CA LEU A 241 5.88 -10.53 1.87
C LEU A 241 6.12 -9.55 3.03
N ASN A 242 5.56 -9.83 4.19
CA ASN A 242 5.89 -9.11 5.42
C ASN A 242 6.47 -10.08 6.44
N LEU A 243 7.56 -9.65 7.09
CA LEU A 243 8.21 -10.39 8.17
C LEU A 243 8.15 -9.55 9.44
N HIS A 244 7.56 -10.10 10.49
CA HIS A 244 7.38 -9.42 11.77
C HIS A 244 8.23 -10.12 12.82
N PHE A 245 9.24 -9.42 13.35
CA PHE A 245 10.14 -9.90 14.36
C PHE A 245 9.71 -9.43 15.75
N ALA A 246 9.61 -10.35 16.70
CA ALA A 246 9.28 -10.08 18.09
C ALA A 246 10.52 -9.50 18.80
N HIS A 247 10.89 -8.28 18.43
CA HIS A 247 12.06 -7.57 18.96
C HIS A 247 11.65 -6.19 19.47
N GLN A 248 11.62 -6.03 20.79
CA GLN A 248 11.31 -4.75 21.41
C GLN A 248 12.50 -3.79 21.26
N THR A 249 12.19 -2.56 20.91
CA THR A 249 13.18 -1.50 20.72
C THR A 249 12.88 -0.30 21.59
N ALA A 250 13.90 0.47 21.91
CA ALA A 250 13.73 1.79 22.53
C ALA A 250 13.71 2.89 21.45
N GLY A 251 13.07 4.01 21.76
CA GLY A 251 13.08 5.19 20.89
C GLY A 251 11.84 5.36 20.03
N PRO A 252 11.88 6.35 19.12
CA PRO A 252 10.74 6.66 18.25
C PRO A 252 10.57 5.62 17.15
N VAL A 253 9.40 5.67 16.51
CA VAL A 253 9.15 4.89 15.31
C VAL A 253 10.12 5.30 14.19
N ARG A 254 10.73 4.31 13.52
CA ARG A 254 11.67 4.54 12.42
C ARG A 254 11.20 3.79 11.17
N PHE A 255 11.49 4.36 10.00
CA PHE A 255 11.18 3.78 8.70
C PHE A 255 12.39 3.88 7.78
N ILE A 256 12.99 2.75 7.43
CA ILE A 256 14.29 2.67 6.76
C ILE A 256 14.15 1.90 5.45
N GLY A 257 14.68 2.45 4.36
CA GLY A 257 14.86 1.73 3.10
C GLY A 257 16.16 0.94 3.10
N VAL A 258 16.13 -0.28 2.56
CA VAL A 258 17.32 -1.13 2.37
C VAL A 258 17.42 -1.49 0.89
N LEU A 259 18.61 -1.38 0.32
CA LEU A 259 18.88 -1.68 -1.08
C LEU A 259 19.79 -2.89 -1.22
N GLY A 260 19.54 -3.71 -2.24
CA GLY A 260 20.44 -4.77 -2.65
C GLY A 260 20.31 -6.07 -1.85
N GLY A 261 19.28 -6.22 -1.02
CA GLY A 261 18.98 -7.42 -0.24
C GLY A 261 17.56 -7.94 -0.41
N LEU A 262 17.18 -8.85 0.47
CA LEU A 262 15.82 -9.34 0.64
C LEU A 262 14.92 -8.22 1.21
N THR A 263 15.42 -7.53 2.23
CA THR A 263 14.70 -6.46 2.92
C THR A 263 14.61 -5.23 2.04
N GLN A 264 13.42 -4.66 1.90
CA GLN A 264 13.23 -3.40 1.16
C GLN A 264 12.88 -2.24 2.11
N TRP A 265 11.93 -2.46 3.02
CA TRP A 265 11.47 -1.46 3.98
C TRP A 265 11.43 -2.06 5.37
N VAL A 266 12.08 -1.39 6.30
CA VAL A 266 12.10 -1.76 7.73
C VAL A 266 11.30 -0.72 8.49
N LEU A 267 10.26 -1.15 9.20
CA LEU A 267 9.51 -0.36 10.17
C LEU A 267 9.89 -0.84 11.57
N VAL A 268 10.50 0.04 12.34
CA VAL A 268 10.86 -0.22 13.75
C VAL A 268 9.88 0.52 14.64
N ARG A 269 9.18 -0.23 15.49
CA ARG A 269 8.30 0.27 16.55
C ARG A 269 8.81 -0.22 17.91
N PRO A 270 8.43 0.41 19.02
CA PRO A 270 8.75 -0.14 20.34
C PRO A 270 8.29 -1.58 20.55
N SER A 271 7.16 -1.96 19.90
CA SER A 271 6.55 -3.30 20.01
C SER A 271 7.18 -4.36 19.10
N GLY A 272 7.99 -3.99 18.12
CA GLY A 272 8.55 -4.97 17.17
C GLY A 272 9.14 -4.34 15.92
N VAL A 273 9.79 -5.18 15.12
CA VAL A 273 10.39 -4.81 13.83
C VAL A 273 9.66 -5.52 12.69
N SER A 274 9.24 -4.77 11.70
CA SER A 274 8.55 -5.31 10.52
C SER A 274 9.33 -5.01 9.26
N VAL A 275 9.41 -6.01 8.36
CA VAL A 275 9.99 -5.89 7.03
C VAL A 275 8.88 -6.02 6.01
N THR A 276 8.94 -5.21 4.97
CA THR A 276 8.08 -5.36 3.79
C THR A 276 8.94 -5.58 2.55
N VAL A 277 8.58 -6.62 1.79
CA VAL A 277 9.13 -6.95 0.48
C VAL A 277 7.99 -6.89 -0.52
N SER A 278 8.01 -5.91 -1.40
CA SER A 278 7.04 -5.73 -2.48
C SER A 278 7.51 -6.45 -3.75
N ALA A 279 6.59 -6.77 -4.65
CA ALA A 279 6.84 -7.58 -5.85
C ALA A 279 7.58 -8.89 -5.53
N ALA A 280 7.20 -9.51 -4.43
CA ALA A 280 7.88 -10.64 -3.79
C ALA A 280 7.51 -11.98 -4.45
N ASP A 281 7.55 -12.05 -5.79
CA ASP A 281 7.09 -13.23 -6.56
C ASP A 281 7.88 -14.49 -6.22
N ALA A 282 9.18 -14.38 -5.97
CA ALA A 282 10.04 -15.49 -5.56
C ALA A 282 9.96 -15.73 -4.04
N GLU A 283 10.03 -14.68 -3.25
CA GLU A 283 10.16 -14.73 -1.79
C GLU A 283 8.91 -15.30 -1.09
N VAL A 284 7.74 -15.15 -1.70
CA VAL A 284 6.51 -15.76 -1.14
C VAL A 284 6.50 -17.29 -1.23
N GLU A 285 7.36 -17.87 -2.06
CA GLU A 285 7.51 -19.34 -2.18
C GLU A 285 8.55 -19.88 -1.20
N GLU A 286 9.49 -19.04 -0.71
CA GLU A 286 10.51 -19.47 0.26
C GLU A 286 9.91 -19.80 1.63
N GLN A 287 10.60 -20.63 2.42
CA GLN A 287 10.14 -20.99 3.76
C GLN A 287 10.56 -19.93 4.79
N ALA A 288 9.72 -19.72 5.80
CA ALA A 288 9.98 -18.72 6.85
C ALA A 288 11.34 -18.92 7.58
N PRO A 289 11.79 -20.16 7.90
CA PRO A 289 13.11 -20.37 8.48
C PRO A 289 14.29 -19.89 7.63
N ASP A 290 14.16 -19.89 6.30
CA ASP A 290 15.23 -19.46 5.39
C ASP A 290 15.25 -17.93 5.24
N LEU A 291 14.09 -17.30 5.36
CA LEU A 291 13.93 -15.85 5.26
C LEU A 291 14.40 -15.12 6.53
N ALA A 292 14.16 -15.68 7.71
CA ALA A 292 14.40 -15.02 8.98
C ALA A 292 15.88 -14.60 9.21
N PRO A 293 16.88 -15.48 9.05
CA PRO A 293 18.27 -15.12 9.27
C PRO A 293 18.76 -14.06 8.28
N ARG A 294 18.35 -14.16 7.01
CA ARG A 294 18.74 -13.20 5.95
C ARG A 294 18.19 -11.82 6.24
N ALA A 295 16.89 -11.71 6.46
CA ALA A 295 16.25 -10.43 6.75
C ALA A 295 16.77 -9.82 8.05
N TRP A 296 16.99 -10.64 9.09
CA TRP A 296 17.47 -10.15 10.37
C TRP A 296 18.90 -9.60 10.29
N ALA A 297 19.80 -10.26 9.58
CA ALA A 297 21.17 -9.75 9.37
C ALA A 297 21.17 -8.40 8.65
N GLU A 298 20.31 -8.23 7.63
CA GLU A 298 20.14 -6.95 6.91
C GLU A 298 19.56 -5.84 7.81
N ILE A 299 18.59 -6.18 8.66
CA ILE A 299 18.04 -5.27 9.68
C ILE A 299 19.11 -4.83 10.66
N CYS A 300 19.90 -5.75 11.22
CA CYS A 300 20.97 -5.45 12.16
C CYS A 300 22.03 -4.53 11.53
N ALA A 301 22.39 -4.79 10.25
CA ALA A 301 23.32 -3.93 9.53
C ALA A 301 22.78 -2.50 9.36
N ALA A 302 21.51 -2.36 8.96
CA ALA A 302 20.85 -1.06 8.85
C ALA A 302 20.71 -0.36 10.21
N ALA A 303 20.33 -1.09 11.25
CA ALA A 303 20.21 -0.56 12.62
C ALA A 303 21.54 0.00 13.14
N LYS A 304 22.64 -0.74 12.92
CA LYS A 304 24.00 -0.31 13.25
C LYS A 304 24.39 0.94 12.46
N ALA A 305 24.13 0.96 11.16
CA ALA A 305 24.51 2.04 10.26
C ALA A 305 23.81 3.37 10.62
N PHE A 306 22.57 3.31 11.11
CA PHE A 306 21.81 4.48 11.55
C PHE A 306 21.82 4.72 13.07
N GLY A 307 22.60 3.94 13.83
CA GLY A 307 22.72 4.09 15.28
C GLY A 307 21.40 3.92 16.02
N LEU A 308 20.58 2.93 15.61
CA LEU A 308 19.33 2.67 16.32
C LEU A 308 19.61 2.20 17.74
N PRO A 309 18.84 2.72 18.74
CA PRO A 309 19.05 2.33 20.13
C PRO A 309 18.64 0.88 20.39
N GLY A 310 19.21 0.31 21.45
CA GLY A 310 18.94 -1.07 21.90
C GLY A 310 19.99 -2.07 21.44
N GLU A 311 19.83 -3.30 21.90
CA GLU A 311 20.68 -4.41 21.53
C GLU A 311 20.09 -5.13 20.29
N TRP A 312 20.93 -5.43 19.32
CA TRP A 312 20.55 -6.11 18.09
C TRP A 312 21.30 -7.44 18.04
N PRO A 313 20.71 -8.54 18.57
CA PRO A 313 21.38 -9.83 18.67
C PRO A 313 21.63 -10.42 17.26
N GLU A 314 22.69 -11.22 17.11
CA GLU A 314 22.99 -11.90 15.83
C GLU A 314 21.92 -12.92 15.45
N ALA A 315 21.41 -13.67 16.43
CA ALA A 315 20.35 -14.63 16.20
C ALA A 315 19.00 -13.92 15.99
N PRO A 316 18.23 -14.28 14.95
CA PRO A 316 16.94 -13.68 14.71
C PRO A 316 15.97 -14.01 15.86
N PRO A 317 15.21 -13.03 16.37
CA PRO A 317 14.11 -13.30 17.30
C PRO A 317 12.98 -14.07 16.60
N ALA A 318 12.00 -14.51 17.39
CA ALA A 318 10.82 -15.14 16.85
C ALA A 318 10.19 -14.26 15.75
N MET A 319 9.90 -14.88 14.61
CA MET A 319 9.43 -14.19 13.42
C MET A 319 8.14 -14.83 12.90
N ARG A 320 7.21 -13.96 12.48
CA ARG A 320 6.02 -14.33 11.73
C ARG A 320 6.14 -13.81 10.30
N ALA A 321 5.95 -14.72 9.32
CA ALA A 321 5.81 -14.35 7.91
C ALA A 321 4.33 -14.23 7.51
N VAL A 322 3.99 -13.15 6.83
CA VAL A 322 2.67 -12.91 6.22
C VAL A 322 2.87 -12.79 4.71
N LYS A 323 2.33 -13.74 3.97
CA LYS A 323 2.45 -13.86 2.52
C LYS A 323 1.14 -13.48 1.86
N GLU A 324 0.98 -12.22 1.49
CA GLU A 324 -0.21 -11.76 0.77
C GLU A 324 0.00 -11.93 -0.74
N ARG A 325 -0.44 -13.07 -1.28
CA ARG A 325 -0.21 -13.44 -2.70
C ARG A 325 -0.95 -12.54 -3.70
N ARG A 326 -2.03 -11.89 -3.27
CA ARG A 326 -2.84 -10.99 -4.09
C ARG A 326 -2.90 -9.59 -3.46
N ALA A 327 -1.74 -9.07 -3.08
CA ALA A 327 -1.66 -7.81 -2.35
C ALA A 327 -2.19 -6.63 -3.17
N THR A 328 -1.81 -6.55 -4.43
CA THR A 328 -2.30 -5.52 -5.37
C THR A 328 -2.50 -6.11 -6.77
N PRO A 329 -3.31 -5.49 -7.64
CA PRO A 329 -3.17 -5.69 -9.07
C PRO A 329 -1.74 -5.35 -9.50
N ARG A 330 -1.18 -6.07 -10.47
CA ARG A 330 0.12 -5.76 -11.06
C ARG A 330 -0.01 -4.55 -11.98
N HIS A 331 0.62 -3.45 -11.61
CA HIS A 331 0.56 -2.18 -12.34
C HIS A 331 1.54 -2.14 -13.52
N ALA A 332 1.46 -3.13 -14.39
CA ALA A 332 2.28 -3.26 -15.59
C ALA A 332 1.80 -2.35 -16.74
N VAL A 333 2.68 -2.16 -17.71
CA VAL A 333 2.32 -1.55 -19.00
C VAL A 333 1.20 -2.36 -19.66
N GLY A 334 0.24 -1.66 -20.29
CA GLY A 334 -0.89 -2.31 -20.96
C GLY A 334 -1.96 -2.87 -20.03
N MET A 335 -1.93 -2.54 -18.74
CA MET A 335 -3.02 -2.91 -17.82
C MET A 335 -4.37 -2.40 -18.36
N PRO A 336 -5.43 -3.24 -18.34
CA PRO A 336 -6.73 -2.86 -18.86
C PRO A 336 -7.29 -1.63 -18.13
N PRO A 337 -8.13 -0.82 -18.79
CA PRO A 337 -8.79 0.30 -18.17
C PRO A 337 -9.69 -0.19 -17.02
N GLN A 338 -9.91 0.68 -16.05
CA GLN A 338 -10.82 0.41 -14.95
C GLN A 338 -12.24 0.20 -15.48
N PRO A 339 -13.03 -0.68 -14.85
CA PRO A 339 -14.43 -0.86 -15.19
C PRO A 339 -15.22 0.42 -14.89
N PRO A 340 -16.38 0.60 -15.51
CA PRO A 340 -17.31 1.63 -15.10
C PRO A 340 -17.66 1.46 -13.62
N ARG A 341 -17.86 2.57 -12.91
CA ARG A 341 -18.18 2.49 -11.48
C ARG A 341 -19.59 2.00 -11.27
N GLN A 342 -20.56 2.54 -11.97
CA GLN A 342 -21.94 2.06 -11.93
C GLN A 342 -22.12 0.86 -12.85
N ILE A 343 -22.52 -0.28 -12.29
CA ILE A 343 -22.70 -1.55 -13.01
C ILE A 343 -24.18 -1.86 -13.22
N TYR A 344 -24.99 -1.66 -12.19
CA TYR A 344 -26.44 -1.77 -12.26
C TYR A 344 -27.07 -0.48 -11.74
N ARG A 345 -28.36 -0.29 -11.95
CA ARG A 345 -29.08 0.93 -11.55
C ARG A 345 -28.90 1.29 -10.08
N ASN A 346 -28.72 0.28 -9.21
CA ASN A 346 -28.53 0.45 -7.77
C ASN A 346 -27.22 -0.17 -7.26
N LEU A 347 -26.25 -0.48 -8.13
CA LEU A 347 -24.98 -1.06 -7.72
C LEU A 347 -23.81 -0.31 -8.31
N VAL A 348 -22.92 0.12 -7.42
CA VAL A 348 -21.65 0.78 -7.76
C VAL A 348 -20.46 0.01 -7.17
N LEU A 349 -19.31 0.16 -7.82
CA LEU A 349 -18.04 -0.41 -7.36
C LEU A 349 -17.24 0.60 -6.55
N ALA A 350 -16.59 0.11 -5.51
CA ALA A 350 -15.52 0.78 -4.79
C ALA A 350 -14.31 -0.17 -4.62
N GLY A 351 -13.18 0.39 -4.21
CA GLY A 351 -11.93 -0.33 -4.03
C GLY A 351 -10.78 0.36 -4.76
N ASP A 352 -9.58 0.18 -4.25
CA ASP A 352 -8.36 0.80 -4.76
C ASP A 352 -8.12 0.52 -6.26
N TRP A 353 -8.48 -0.65 -6.73
CA TRP A 353 -8.33 -1.09 -8.12
C TRP A 353 -9.33 -0.41 -9.09
N THR A 354 -10.40 0.20 -8.57
CA THR A 354 -11.40 0.92 -9.38
C THR A 354 -11.01 2.38 -9.62
N TRP A 355 -9.93 2.89 -8.99
CA TRP A 355 -9.48 4.26 -9.17
C TRP A 355 -8.50 4.39 -10.33
N PRO A 356 -8.82 5.17 -11.39
CA PRO A 356 -8.11 5.09 -12.67
C PRO A 356 -6.69 5.68 -12.65
N ARG A 357 -6.39 6.59 -11.72
CA ARG A 357 -5.20 7.44 -11.78
C ARG A 357 -4.13 7.09 -10.77
N LEU A 358 -4.42 6.30 -9.76
CA LEU A 358 -3.46 5.93 -8.71
C LEU A 358 -3.20 4.43 -8.73
N PRO A 359 -2.05 4.00 -8.21
CA PRO A 359 -1.86 2.60 -7.87
C PRO A 359 -2.78 2.18 -6.71
N ALA A 360 -2.87 0.88 -6.48
CA ALA A 360 -3.64 0.30 -5.39
C ALA A 360 -3.05 0.71 -4.04
N THR A 361 -3.71 1.65 -3.37
CA THR A 361 -3.26 2.29 -2.12
C THR A 361 -4.48 2.64 -1.24
N ILE A 362 -4.24 2.94 0.04
CA ILE A 362 -5.28 3.48 0.94
C ILE A 362 -5.90 4.76 0.34
N GLU A 363 -5.08 5.64 -0.24
CA GLU A 363 -5.55 6.87 -0.92
C GLU A 363 -6.56 6.55 -2.04
N ALA A 364 -6.22 5.58 -2.90
CA ALA A 364 -7.10 5.16 -4.00
C ALA A 364 -8.39 4.51 -3.47
N ALA A 365 -8.30 3.72 -2.41
CA ALA A 365 -9.46 3.08 -1.77
C ALA A 365 -10.44 4.12 -1.20
N VAL A 366 -9.94 5.13 -0.47
CA VAL A 366 -10.76 6.22 0.08
C VAL A 366 -11.41 7.02 -1.04
N LEU A 367 -10.63 7.48 -2.02
CA LEU A 367 -11.15 8.22 -3.17
C LEU A 367 -12.22 7.44 -3.95
N SER A 368 -12.04 6.14 -4.09
CA SER A 368 -13.02 5.29 -4.78
C SER A 368 -14.33 5.16 -4.00
N GLY A 369 -14.25 5.06 -2.67
CA GLY A 369 -15.41 5.04 -1.79
C GLY A 369 -16.19 6.36 -1.82
N GLU A 370 -15.49 7.50 -1.70
CA GLU A 370 -16.09 8.83 -1.81
C GLU A 370 -16.81 9.03 -3.16
N ALA A 371 -16.19 8.57 -4.25
CA ALA A 371 -16.77 8.69 -5.59
C ALA A 371 -17.95 7.71 -5.76
N ALA A 372 -17.88 6.50 -5.22
CA ALA A 372 -18.99 5.55 -5.27
C ALA A 372 -20.26 6.13 -4.64
N VAL A 373 -20.15 6.76 -3.46
CA VAL A 373 -21.30 7.40 -2.79
C VAL A 373 -21.89 8.56 -3.61
N LYS A 374 -21.05 9.31 -4.34
CA LYS A 374 -21.53 10.43 -5.19
C LYS A 374 -22.29 9.96 -6.43
N GLU A 375 -22.01 8.76 -6.92
CA GLU A 375 -22.66 8.18 -8.10
C GLU A 375 -23.94 7.40 -7.76
N LEU A 376 -24.22 7.15 -6.48
CA LEU A 376 -25.49 6.55 -6.08
C LEU A 376 -26.66 7.49 -6.40
N PRO A 377 -27.76 7.00 -7.00
CA PRO A 377 -28.98 7.79 -7.19
C PRO A 377 -29.49 8.36 -5.88
N ARG A 378 -29.90 9.61 -5.88
CA ARG A 378 -30.50 10.30 -4.72
C ARG A 378 -31.97 9.92 -4.55
#